data_4f824a888b053be700c9c02f3d2c5538
#
_entry.id   4f824a888b053be700c9c02f3d2c5538
#
_cell.length_a   1.000
_cell.length_b   1.000
_cell.length_c   1.000
_cell.angle_alpha   90.00
_cell.angle_beta   90.00
_cell.angle_gamma   90.00
#
_symmetry.space_group_name_H-M   'P 1'
#
loop_
_entity.id
_entity.type
_entity.pdbx_description
1 polymer ?
#
loop_
_entity_poly.entity_id
_entity_poly.type
_entity_poly.pdbx_seq_one_letter_code
_entity_poly.pdbx_strand_id
1 'polypeptide(L)'
;IDHLITPDTGEIWFEGKDISKISDNEMRPLRSDIQMVFQDPAASLNERATVDYIVSEGLYNFHLYENEADRVKKVENMINEVGLLPEHLTRYPHEFSGGQRQRIGLARAMVMEPELVVADEPISALDVSIRAQVLNLLKKFQREKQVTYLFIAHDLSIVRFISDRIGVIYKGNIVEVADAEELFNFPLHPYTHSLISAIPIPDPQLEKNKVLYTYDPSIHDYSVDKPEFVDIGHNHFVYGN
;
A
#
# COMPACT_ATOMS: atom_id res chain seq x y z
N ILE A 1 -9.12 -3.29 7.98
CA ILE A 1 -9.12 -4.41 7.02
C ILE A 1 -8.48 -5.63 7.68
N ASP A 2 -7.26 -5.54 8.18
CA ASP A 2 -6.53 -6.68 8.79
C ASP A 2 -7.05 -7.13 10.17
N HIS A 3 -8.13 -6.55 10.64
CA HIS A 3 -8.74 -6.80 11.96
C HIS A 3 -7.80 -6.57 13.17
N LEU A 4 -6.82 -5.70 13.02
CA LEU A 4 -5.98 -5.24 14.15
C LEU A 4 -6.79 -4.35 15.11
N ILE A 5 -7.77 -3.63 14.57
CA ILE A 5 -8.73 -2.79 15.32
C ILE A 5 -10.11 -3.05 14.74
N THR A 6 -11.10 -3.25 15.62
CA THR A 6 -12.51 -3.38 15.21
C THR A 6 -13.06 -2.00 14.86
N PRO A 7 -13.74 -1.81 13.72
CA PRO A 7 -14.36 -0.54 13.37
C PRO A 7 -15.55 -0.25 14.31
N ASP A 8 -15.71 0.99 14.72
CA ASP A 8 -16.84 1.42 15.55
C ASP A 8 -18.16 1.36 14.77
N THR A 9 -18.12 1.78 13.50
CA THR A 9 -19.28 1.82 12.59
C THR A 9 -18.85 1.51 11.16
N GLY A 10 -19.82 1.22 10.29
CA GLY A 10 -19.60 0.93 8.88
C GLY A 10 -19.38 -0.55 8.61
N GLU A 11 -19.11 -0.86 7.36
CA GLU A 11 -18.97 -2.22 6.83
C GLU A 11 -17.67 -2.32 6.03
N ILE A 12 -17.05 -3.48 6.05
CA ILE A 12 -15.86 -3.82 5.25
C ILE A 12 -16.18 -5.10 4.49
N TRP A 13 -16.26 -4.99 3.18
CA TRP A 13 -16.57 -6.13 2.31
C TRP A 13 -15.31 -6.65 1.62
N PHE A 14 -15.05 -7.93 1.77
CA PHE A 14 -14.00 -8.65 1.06
C PHE A 14 -14.58 -9.89 0.42
N GLU A 15 -14.39 -10.07 -0.89
CA GLU A 15 -14.92 -11.19 -1.68
C GLU A 15 -16.42 -11.47 -1.41
N GLY A 16 -17.23 -10.40 -1.34
CA GLY A 16 -18.68 -10.49 -1.11
C GLY A 16 -19.08 -10.87 0.32
N LYS A 17 -18.14 -10.93 1.27
CA LYS A 17 -18.38 -11.19 2.68
C LYS A 17 -18.09 -9.93 3.51
N ASP A 18 -19.05 -9.54 4.36
CA ASP A 18 -18.77 -8.49 5.36
C ASP A 18 -17.84 -9.04 6.44
N ILE A 19 -16.64 -8.46 6.52
CA ILE A 19 -15.62 -8.84 7.49
C ILE A 19 -15.50 -7.86 8.66
N SER A 20 -16.34 -6.83 8.74
CA SER A 20 -16.21 -5.77 9.75
C SER A 20 -16.32 -6.24 11.20
N LYS A 21 -17.10 -7.30 11.45
CA LYS A 21 -17.42 -7.78 12.81
C LYS A 21 -17.22 -9.29 13.00
N ILE A 22 -16.50 -9.95 12.08
CA ILE A 22 -16.21 -11.38 12.23
C ILE A 22 -15.24 -11.62 13.38
N SER A 23 -15.28 -12.83 13.96
CA SER A 23 -14.34 -13.24 15.01
C SER A 23 -12.94 -13.46 14.45
N ASP A 24 -11.91 -13.45 15.33
CA ASP A 24 -10.54 -13.78 14.93
C ASP A 24 -10.40 -15.15 14.27
N ASN A 25 -11.20 -16.13 14.72
CA ASN A 25 -11.20 -17.47 14.13
C ASN A 25 -11.72 -17.47 12.68
N GLU A 26 -12.71 -16.63 12.38
CA GLU A 26 -13.26 -16.46 11.04
C GLU A 26 -12.35 -15.58 10.16
N MET A 27 -11.62 -14.63 10.76
CA MET A 27 -10.65 -13.80 10.05
C MET A 27 -9.36 -14.57 9.72
N ARG A 28 -8.98 -15.56 10.54
CA ARG A 28 -7.72 -16.29 10.38
C ARG A 28 -7.50 -16.86 8.97
N PRO A 29 -8.45 -17.61 8.36
CA PRO A 29 -8.25 -18.10 6.99
C PRO A 29 -8.12 -16.97 5.96
N LEU A 30 -8.82 -15.84 6.13
CA LEU A 30 -8.75 -14.69 5.20
C LEU A 30 -7.40 -13.97 5.25
N ARG A 31 -6.62 -14.15 6.31
CA ARG A 31 -5.26 -13.59 6.40
C ARG A 31 -4.26 -14.24 5.43
N SER A 32 -4.59 -15.36 4.78
CA SER A 32 -3.81 -15.86 3.65
C SER A 32 -3.98 -14.96 2.41
N ASP A 33 -5.21 -14.47 2.22
CA ASP A 33 -5.62 -13.73 1.04
C ASP A 33 -5.40 -12.21 1.20
N ILE A 34 -5.34 -11.75 2.48
CA ILE A 34 -5.07 -10.34 2.84
C ILE A 34 -3.73 -10.26 3.55
N GLN A 35 -2.74 -9.65 2.93
CA GLN A 35 -1.40 -9.48 3.46
C GLN A 35 -1.03 -8.03 3.69
N MET A 36 -0.07 -7.77 4.56
CA MET A 36 0.40 -6.42 4.87
C MET A 36 1.90 -6.26 4.66
N VAL A 37 2.28 -5.17 4.01
CA VAL A 37 3.66 -4.70 3.88
C VAL A 37 3.80 -3.44 4.72
N PHE A 38 4.65 -3.50 5.75
CA PHE A 38 4.80 -2.44 6.74
C PHE A 38 5.78 -1.35 6.29
N GLN A 39 5.62 -0.17 6.85
CA GLN A 39 6.47 1.01 6.65
C GLN A 39 7.94 0.77 7.05
N ASP A 40 8.17 0.13 8.19
CA ASP A 40 9.51 -0.18 8.69
C ASP A 40 9.83 -1.68 8.51
N PRO A 41 10.65 -2.03 7.51
CA PRO A 41 11.05 -3.42 7.31
C PRO A 41 11.90 -3.97 8.45
N ALA A 42 12.65 -3.11 9.17
CA ALA A 42 13.48 -3.57 10.28
C ALA A 42 12.62 -3.97 11.48
N ALA A 43 11.59 -3.19 11.80
CA ALA A 43 10.66 -3.51 12.88
C ALA A 43 9.74 -4.70 12.54
N SER A 44 9.51 -4.98 11.26
CA SER A 44 8.56 -6.01 10.81
C SER A 44 9.16 -7.40 10.61
N LEU A 45 10.49 -7.53 10.58
CA LEU A 45 11.19 -8.80 10.39
C LEU A 45 11.77 -9.31 11.72
N ASN A 46 11.67 -10.62 11.95
CA ASN A 46 12.29 -11.25 13.11
C ASN A 46 13.81 -11.36 12.91
N GLU A 47 14.59 -10.51 13.58
CA GLU A 47 16.06 -10.45 13.49
C GLU A 47 16.77 -11.76 13.93
N ARG A 48 16.06 -12.68 14.59
CA ARG A 48 16.58 -13.98 15.07
C ARG A 48 16.25 -15.14 14.14
N ALA A 49 15.48 -14.90 13.09
CA ALA A 49 15.09 -15.89 12.11
C ALA A 49 15.85 -15.68 10.80
N THR A 50 16.14 -16.77 10.10
CA THR A 50 16.70 -16.70 8.73
C THR A 50 15.67 -16.20 7.74
N VAL A 51 16.14 -15.69 6.61
CA VAL A 51 15.27 -15.25 5.52
C VAL A 51 14.36 -16.38 5.04
N ASP A 52 14.88 -17.61 4.93
CA ASP A 52 14.06 -18.80 4.61
C ASP A 52 12.88 -18.96 5.55
N TYR A 53 13.13 -18.91 6.86
CA TYR A 53 12.06 -19.04 7.85
C TYR A 53 11.04 -17.89 7.75
N ILE A 54 11.52 -16.63 7.64
CA ILE A 54 10.66 -15.45 7.55
C ILE A 54 9.72 -15.53 6.34
N VAL A 55 10.25 -15.90 5.18
CA VAL A 55 9.43 -16.01 3.96
C VAL A 55 8.51 -17.23 4.02
N SER A 56 8.95 -18.33 4.66
CA SER A 56 8.16 -19.55 4.78
C SER A 56 7.07 -19.51 5.87
N GLU A 57 7.13 -18.55 6.79
CA GLU A 57 6.26 -18.53 7.99
C GLU A 57 4.76 -18.60 7.62
N GLY A 58 4.34 -17.84 6.60
CA GLY A 58 2.97 -17.89 6.10
C GLY A 58 2.62 -19.26 5.51
N LEU A 59 3.53 -19.84 4.73
CA LEU A 59 3.32 -21.17 4.15
C LEU A 59 3.12 -22.22 5.22
N TYR A 60 3.90 -22.18 6.31
CA TYR A 60 3.74 -23.09 7.45
C TYR A 60 2.40 -22.90 8.18
N ASN A 61 2.05 -21.65 8.49
CA ASN A 61 0.88 -21.32 9.28
C ASN A 61 -0.44 -21.65 8.59
N PHE A 62 -0.48 -21.57 7.25
CA PHE A 62 -1.67 -21.81 6.43
C PHE A 62 -1.61 -23.10 5.63
N HIS A 63 -0.52 -23.90 5.77
CA HIS A 63 -0.33 -25.16 5.05
C HIS A 63 -0.41 -25.01 3.52
N LEU A 64 0.19 -23.95 2.97
CA LEU A 64 0.14 -23.59 1.55
C LEU A 64 1.26 -24.25 0.74
N TYR A 65 1.64 -25.47 1.08
CA TYR A 65 2.64 -26.28 0.38
C TYR A 65 2.28 -27.77 0.47
N GLU A 66 2.66 -28.54 -0.55
CA GLU A 66 2.37 -29.98 -0.62
C GLU A 66 3.37 -30.80 0.19
N ASN A 67 4.65 -30.42 0.12
CA ASN A 67 5.77 -31.07 0.79
C ASN A 67 6.95 -30.10 0.91
N GLU A 68 8.00 -30.51 1.63
CA GLU A 68 9.15 -29.63 1.89
C GLU A 68 9.86 -29.18 0.60
N ALA A 69 9.92 -30.01 -0.42
CA ALA A 69 10.53 -29.64 -1.70
C ALA A 69 9.71 -28.56 -2.44
N ASP A 70 8.37 -28.63 -2.36
CA ASP A 70 7.47 -27.60 -2.89
C ASP A 70 7.64 -26.27 -2.12
N ARG A 71 7.68 -26.32 -0.78
CA ARG A 71 7.95 -25.14 0.04
C ARG A 71 9.26 -24.43 -0.37
N VAL A 72 10.35 -25.20 -0.40
CA VAL A 72 11.66 -24.67 -0.80
C VAL A 72 11.59 -24.01 -2.18
N LYS A 73 10.98 -24.68 -3.15
CA LYS A 73 10.83 -24.15 -4.51
C LYS A 73 10.03 -22.85 -4.54
N LYS A 74 8.90 -22.76 -3.81
CA LYS A 74 8.10 -21.53 -3.69
C LYS A 74 8.91 -20.38 -3.14
N VAL A 75 9.66 -20.62 -2.06
CA VAL A 75 10.49 -19.62 -1.39
C VAL A 75 11.65 -19.17 -2.30
N GLU A 76 12.38 -20.09 -2.92
CA GLU A 76 13.46 -19.76 -3.85
C GLU A 76 12.96 -18.95 -5.05
N ASN A 77 11.83 -19.34 -5.63
CA ASN A 77 11.22 -18.59 -6.73
C ASN A 77 10.87 -17.17 -6.29
N MET A 78 10.22 -17.01 -5.13
CA MET A 78 9.83 -15.71 -4.63
C MET A 78 11.05 -14.81 -4.31
N ILE A 79 12.10 -15.36 -3.72
CA ILE A 79 13.35 -14.64 -3.47
C ILE A 79 13.99 -14.16 -4.77
N ASN A 80 14.00 -14.99 -5.81
CA ASN A 80 14.46 -14.59 -7.14
C ASN A 80 13.55 -13.50 -7.77
N GLU A 81 12.23 -13.61 -7.63
CA GLU A 81 11.28 -12.62 -8.15
C GLU A 81 11.48 -11.24 -7.53
N VAL A 82 11.81 -11.17 -6.23
CA VAL A 82 12.13 -9.89 -5.56
C VAL A 82 13.56 -9.40 -5.80
N GLY A 83 14.34 -10.12 -6.63
CA GLY A 83 15.71 -9.74 -7.01
C GLY A 83 16.73 -9.97 -5.90
N LEU A 84 16.52 -10.96 -5.07
CA LEU A 84 17.49 -11.49 -4.12
C LEU A 84 18.03 -12.84 -4.63
N LEU A 85 19.09 -13.35 -4.02
CA LEU A 85 19.72 -14.60 -4.41
C LEU A 85 19.31 -15.74 -3.48
N PRO A 86 19.20 -16.99 -3.95
CA PRO A 86 18.89 -18.15 -3.09
C PRO A 86 19.88 -18.32 -1.92
N GLU A 87 21.13 -17.98 -2.09
CA GLU A 87 22.15 -18.00 -1.01
C GLU A 87 21.83 -17.04 0.15
N HIS A 88 20.95 -16.06 -0.05
CA HIS A 88 20.49 -15.15 0.98
C HIS A 88 19.54 -15.82 1.98
N LEU A 89 18.93 -16.96 1.64
CA LEU A 89 17.96 -17.66 2.47
C LEU A 89 18.50 -18.09 3.84
N THR A 90 19.79 -18.38 3.93
CA THR A 90 20.46 -18.80 5.18
C THR A 90 20.90 -17.64 6.06
N ARG A 91 20.80 -16.41 5.58
CA ARG A 91 21.23 -15.19 6.29
C ARG A 91 20.12 -14.61 7.17
N TYR A 92 20.52 -13.69 8.05
CA TYR A 92 19.61 -12.99 8.96
C TYR A 92 19.33 -11.56 8.49
N PRO A 93 18.18 -10.94 8.86
CA PRO A 93 17.79 -9.60 8.41
C PRO A 93 18.86 -8.52 8.65
N HIS A 94 19.58 -8.56 9.77
CA HIS A 94 20.63 -7.58 10.10
C HIS A 94 21.82 -7.57 9.12
N GLU A 95 21.98 -8.62 8.29
CA GLU A 95 23.02 -8.70 7.27
C GLU A 95 22.66 -8.01 5.95
N PHE A 96 21.46 -7.40 5.87
CA PHE A 96 20.92 -6.80 4.66
C PHE A 96 20.75 -5.30 4.76
N SER A 97 20.84 -4.61 3.60
CA SER A 97 20.47 -3.20 3.49
C SER A 97 18.98 -2.98 3.69
N GLY A 98 18.55 -1.74 4.00
CA GLY A 98 17.14 -1.40 4.15
C GLY A 98 16.28 -1.81 2.95
N GLY A 99 16.76 -1.57 1.73
CA GLY A 99 16.06 -1.96 0.52
C GLY A 99 15.97 -3.48 0.31
N GLN A 100 16.98 -4.22 0.73
CA GLN A 100 16.93 -5.68 0.69
C GLN A 100 15.98 -6.23 1.77
N ARG A 101 15.95 -5.66 2.98
CA ARG A 101 14.96 -6.01 4.01
C ARG A 101 13.53 -5.75 3.54
N GLN A 102 13.29 -4.63 2.84
CA GLN A 102 11.98 -4.34 2.26
C GLN A 102 11.56 -5.41 1.24
N ARG A 103 12.49 -5.89 0.41
CA ARG A 103 12.21 -6.98 -0.53
C ARG A 103 11.96 -8.31 0.17
N ILE A 104 12.62 -8.59 1.30
CA ILE A 104 12.32 -9.75 2.15
C ILE A 104 10.90 -9.64 2.71
N GLY A 105 10.51 -8.47 3.23
CA GLY A 105 9.14 -8.22 3.70
C GLY A 105 8.08 -8.39 2.60
N LEU A 106 8.41 -7.92 1.39
CA LEU A 106 7.55 -8.13 0.23
C LEU A 106 7.47 -9.60 -0.18
N ALA A 107 8.60 -10.33 -0.17
CA ALA A 107 8.64 -11.77 -0.45
C ALA A 107 7.78 -12.56 0.55
N ARG A 108 7.85 -12.21 1.85
CA ARG A 108 7.02 -12.81 2.91
C ARG A 108 5.52 -12.67 2.62
N ALA A 109 5.09 -11.49 2.18
CA ALA A 109 3.69 -11.25 1.85
C ALA A 109 3.28 -11.98 0.55
N MET A 110 4.12 -11.90 -0.48
CA MET A 110 3.78 -12.35 -1.84
C MET A 110 3.91 -13.86 -2.06
N VAL A 111 4.67 -14.59 -1.22
CA VAL A 111 4.81 -16.05 -1.33
C VAL A 111 3.51 -16.80 -1.07
N MET A 112 2.59 -16.15 -0.38
CA MET A 112 1.26 -16.69 -0.08
C MET A 112 0.26 -16.49 -1.21
N GLU A 113 0.64 -15.78 -2.28
CA GLU A 113 -0.21 -15.44 -3.44
C GLU A 113 -1.51 -14.74 -3.04
N PRO A 114 -1.42 -13.62 -2.27
CA PRO A 114 -2.58 -12.93 -1.72
C PRO A 114 -3.40 -12.24 -2.81
N GLU A 115 -4.70 -12.05 -2.57
CA GLU A 115 -5.60 -11.26 -3.43
C GLU A 115 -5.48 -9.76 -3.13
N LEU A 116 -5.29 -9.40 -1.84
CA LEU A 116 -5.15 -8.02 -1.38
C LEU A 116 -3.86 -7.84 -0.57
N VAL A 117 -3.10 -6.81 -0.93
CA VAL A 117 -1.97 -6.36 -0.12
C VAL A 117 -2.20 -4.92 0.35
N VAL A 118 -2.24 -4.74 1.66
CA VAL A 118 -2.20 -3.41 2.30
C VAL A 118 -0.74 -2.99 2.41
N ALA A 119 -0.34 -2.00 1.63
CA ALA A 119 1.02 -1.49 1.60
C ALA A 119 1.07 -0.12 2.31
N ASP A 120 1.51 -0.14 3.57
CA ASP A 120 1.59 1.06 4.41
C ASP A 120 2.98 1.69 4.29
N GLU A 121 3.07 2.78 3.53
CA GLU A 121 4.30 3.51 3.23
C GLU A 121 5.52 2.62 2.85
N PRO A 122 5.37 1.62 1.99
CA PRO A 122 6.33 0.53 1.83
C PRO A 122 7.70 0.97 1.26
N ILE A 123 7.86 2.24 0.91
CA ILE A 123 9.06 2.80 0.27
C ILE A 123 9.55 4.10 0.90
N SER A 124 8.90 4.60 1.96
CA SER A 124 9.20 5.89 2.58
C SER A 124 10.65 6.00 3.10
N ALA A 125 11.16 4.91 3.67
CA ALA A 125 12.51 4.82 4.26
C ALA A 125 13.63 4.46 3.25
N LEU A 126 13.33 4.38 1.94
CA LEU A 126 14.27 3.94 0.92
C LEU A 126 14.86 5.09 0.10
N ASP A 127 16.09 4.89 -0.36
CA ASP A 127 16.75 5.78 -1.33
C ASP A 127 15.99 5.80 -2.68
N VAL A 128 16.08 6.90 -3.41
CA VAL A 128 15.34 7.14 -4.67
C VAL A 128 15.50 5.99 -5.67
N SER A 129 16.71 5.49 -5.88
CA SER A 129 16.99 4.39 -6.82
C SER A 129 16.34 3.07 -6.39
N ILE A 130 16.34 2.79 -5.10
CA ILE A 130 15.73 1.59 -4.52
C ILE A 130 14.20 1.69 -4.53
N ARG A 131 13.64 2.90 -4.27
CA ARG A 131 12.19 3.15 -4.40
C ARG A 131 11.66 2.75 -5.77
N ALA A 132 12.35 3.22 -6.84
CA ALA A 132 11.95 2.89 -8.21
C ALA A 132 11.95 1.37 -8.48
N GLN A 133 12.93 0.65 -7.96
CA GLN A 133 13.01 -0.81 -8.11
C GLN A 133 11.86 -1.52 -7.40
N VAL A 134 11.53 -1.11 -6.16
CA VAL A 134 10.42 -1.70 -5.39
C VAL A 134 9.07 -1.38 -6.04
N LEU A 135 8.87 -0.15 -6.52
CA LEU A 135 7.64 0.24 -7.25
C LEU A 135 7.43 -0.58 -8.52
N ASN A 136 8.50 -0.76 -9.31
CA ASN A 136 8.43 -1.60 -10.51
C ASN A 136 8.11 -3.06 -10.17
N LEU A 137 8.62 -3.56 -9.05
CA LEU A 137 8.33 -4.90 -8.57
C LEU A 137 6.86 -5.04 -8.15
N LEU A 138 6.31 -4.06 -7.43
CA LEU A 138 4.88 -4.03 -7.08
C LEU A 138 3.98 -3.99 -8.34
N LYS A 139 4.32 -3.14 -9.33
CA LYS A 139 3.63 -3.11 -10.63
C LYS A 139 3.74 -4.43 -11.39
N LYS A 140 4.89 -5.09 -11.33
CA LYS A 140 5.07 -6.43 -11.90
C LYS A 140 4.11 -7.43 -11.26
N PHE A 141 4.05 -7.49 -9.93
CA PHE A 141 3.14 -8.39 -9.23
C PHE A 141 1.67 -8.06 -9.50
N GLN A 142 1.29 -6.78 -9.53
CA GLN A 142 -0.06 -6.37 -9.91
C GLN A 142 -0.46 -6.95 -11.28
N ARG A 143 0.41 -6.82 -12.27
CA ARG A 143 0.13 -7.28 -13.63
C ARG A 143 0.18 -8.80 -13.79
N GLU A 144 1.20 -9.46 -13.19
CA GLU A 144 1.47 -10.88 -13.42
C GLU A 144 0.70 -11.81 -12.47
N LYS A 145 0.46 -11.34 -11.24
CA LYS A 145 -0.24 -12.13 -10.20
C LYS A 145 -1.65 -11.59 -9.89
N GLN A 146 -2.08 -10.50 -10.56
CA GLN A 146 -3.41 -9.89 -10.41
C GLN A 146 -3.72 -9.45 -8.95
N VAL A 147 -2.69 -9.09 -8.20
CA VAL A 147 -2.82 -8.64 -6.80
C VAL A 147 -3.44 -7.25 -6.75
N THR A 148 -4.45 -7.08 -5.92
CA THR A 148 -5.01 -5.76 -5.57
C THR A 148 -4.16 -5.10 -4.49
N TYR A 149 -3.85 -3.80 -4.64
CA TYR A 149 -3.15 -3.02 -3.62
C TYR A 149 -4.06 -1.96 -3.01
N LEU A 150 -4.06 -1.90 -1.67
CA LEU A 150 -4.39 -0.69 -0.93
C LEU A 150 -3.06 -0.01 -0.56
N PHE A 151 -2.65 0.96 -1.37
CA PHE A 151 -1.36 1.62 -1.22
C PHE A 151 -1.50 2.94 -0.46
N ILE A 152 -0.87 3.04 0.71
CA ILE A 152 -0.87 4.23 1.55
C ILE A 152 0.47 4.93 1.37
N ALA A 153 0.46 6.22 1.02
CA ALA A 153 1.67 7.02 0.91
C ALA A 153 1.36 8.52 1.04
N HIS A 154 2.38 9.28 1.37
CA HIS A 154 2.34 10.74 1.44
C HIS A 154 2.94 11.43 0.19
N ASP A 155 3.63 10.70 -0.67
CA ASP A 155 4.21 11.21 -1.93
C ASP A 155 3.24 10.99 -3.08
N LEU A 156 2.61 12.08 -3.53
CA LEU A 156 1.62 12.06 -4.60
C LEU A 156 2.17 11.61 -5.96
N SER A 157 3.46 11.86 -6.23
CA SER A 157 4.08 11.43 -7.49
C SER A 157 4.15 9.89 -7.55
N ILE A 158 4.40 9.27 -6.40
CA ILE A 158 4.42 7.82 -6.27
C ILE A 158 3.01 7.25 -6.39
N VAL A 159 2.05 7.88 -5.69
CA VAL A 159 0.64 7.46 -5.72
C VAL A 159 0.11 7.52 -7.15
N ARG A 160 0.38 8.60 -7.91
CA ARG A 160 0.01 8.71 -9.34
C ARG A 160 0.59 7.58 -10.18
N PHE A 161 1.84 7.18 -9.91
CA PHE A 161 2.52 6.13 -10.68
C PHE A 161 1.92 4.74 -10.44
N ILE A 162 1.54 4.42 -9.18
CA ILE A 162 1.16 3.06 -8.81
C ILE A 162 -0.34 2.79 -8.83
N SER A 163 -1.16 3.82 -8.59
CA SER A 163 -2.59 3.67 -8.33
C SER A 163 -3.44 3.86 -9.59
N ASP A 164 -4.53 3.13 -9.68
CA ASP A 164 -5.59 3.33 -10.67
C ASP A 164 -6.63 4.33 -10.15
N ARG A 165 -6.96 4.26 -8.84
CA ARG A 165 -7.82 5.21 -8.12
C ARG A 165 -7.12 5.77 -6.90
N ILE A 166 -7.43 7.01 -6.54
CA ILE A 166 -6.82 7.70 -5.40
C ILE A 166 -7.91 8.25 -4.50
N GLY A 167 -7.78 8.00 -3.20
CA GLY A 167 -8.55 8.63 -2.15
C GLY A 167 -7.69 9.59 -1.35
N VAL A 168 -8.07 10.85 -1.27
CA VAL A 168 -7.37 11.88 -0.49
C VAL A 168 -7.98 11.96 0.90
N ILE A 169 -7.14 11.83 1.92
CA ILE A 169 -7.56 11.90 3.33
C ILE A 169 -7.08 13.22 3.95
N TYR A 170 -7.99 13.93 4.58
CA TYR A 170 -7.70 15.12 5.37
C TYR A 170 -8.33 15.02 6.76
N LYS A 171 -7.50 15.14 7.81
CA LYS A 171 -7.93 15.04 9.22
C LYS A 171 -8.87 13.86 9.52
N GLY A 172 -8.57 12.68 8.93
CA GLY A 172 -9.31 11.44 9.15
C GLY A 172 -10.55 11.26 8.27
N ASN A 173 -10.88 12.21 7.40
CA ASN A 173 -11.99 12.11 6.46
C ASN A 173 -11.45 11.94 5.03
N ILE A 174 -12.10 11.09 4.23
CA ILE A 174 -11.87 11.07 2.80
C ILE A 174 -12.55 12.31 2.22
N VAL A 175 -11.78 13.17 1.57
CA VAL A 175 -12.29 14.44 1.02
C VAL A 175 -12.48 14.39 -0.48
N GLU A 176 -11.79 13.50 -1.18
CA GLU A 176 -11.92 13.33 -2.62
C GLU A 176 -11.49 11.94 -3.04
N VAL A 177 -12.22 11.32 -3.98
CA VAL A 177 -11.86 10.04 -4.59
C VAL A 177 -12.11 10.11 -6.09
N ALA A 178 -11.09 9.79 -6.89
CA ALA A 178 -11.23 9.73 -8.34
C ALA A 178 -10.23 8.75 -8.96
N ASP A 179 -10.38 8.48 -10.25
CA ASP A 179 -9.34 7.84 -11.03
C ASP A 179 -8.07 8.72 -11.00
N ALA A 180 -6.88 8.10 -11.00
CA ALA A 180 -5.63 8.82 -10.75
C ALA A 180 -5.43 10.01 -11.71
N GLU A 181 -5.60 9.81 -13.01
CA GLU A 181 -5.44 10.89 -14.00
C GLU A 181 -6.52 11.96 -13.87
N GLU A 182 -7.75 11.59 -13.51
CA GLU A 182 -8.84 12.55 -13.28
C GLU A 182 -8.51 13.44 -12.08
N LEU A 183 -8.09 12.86 -10.96
CA LEU A 183 -7.74 13.61 -9.76
C LEU A 183 -6.62 14.62 -10.00
N PHE A 184 -5.59 14.24 -10.78
CA PHE A 184 -4.45 15.11 -11.05
C PHE A 184 -4.76 16.22 -12.04
N ASN A 185 -5.66 15.98 -13.00
CA ASN A 185 -6.04 16.97 -14.02
C ASN A 185 -7.16 17.90 -13.54
N PHE A 186 -8.06 17.40 -12.70
CA PHE A 186 -9.26 18.10 -12.23
C PHE A 186 -9.48 17.93 -10.72
N PRO A 187 -8.52 18.34 -9.85
CA PRO A 187 -8.74 18.31 -8.40
C PRO A 187 -9.84 19.30 -8.01
N LEU A 188 -10.84 18.83 -7.27
CA LEU A 188 -12.00 19.66 -6.90
C LEU A 188 -11.90 20.14 -5.46
N HIS A 189 -11.55 19.25 -4.52
CA HIS A 189 -11.42 19.67 -3.14
C HIS A 189 -10.20 20.60 -2.97
N PRO A 190 -10.35 21.76 -2.30
CA PRO A 190 -9.25 22.72 -2.16
C PRO A 190 -7.99 22.15 -1.51
N TYR A 191 -8.13 21.17 -0.61
CA TYR A 191 -6.99 20.47 -0.03
C TYR A 191 -6.24 19.62 -1.07
N THR A 192 -6.96 18.89 -1.92
CA THR A 192 -6.36 18.12 -3.01
C THR A 192 -5.59 19.04 -3.98
N HIS A 193 -6.20 20.17 -4.32
CA HIS A 193 -5.55 21.18 -5.16
C HIS A 193 -4.27 21.73 -4.51
N SER A 194 -4.31 21.98 -3.20
CA SER A 194 -3.13 22.38 -2.41
C SER A 194 -2.02 21.33 -2.48
N LEU A 195 -2.36 20.05 -2.26
CA LEU A 195 -1.40 18.95 -2.32
C LEU A 195 -0.76 18.80 -3.71
N ILE A 196 -1.57 18.82 -4.77
CA ILE A 196 -1.07 18.69 -6.15
C ILE A 196 -0.20 19.88 -6.52
N SER A 197 -0.59 21.11 -6.12
CA SER A 197 0.21 22.30 -6.34
C SER A 197 1.58 22.24 -5.65
N ALA A 198 1.75 21.46 -4.61
CA ALA A 198 3.01 21.31 -3.88
C ALA A 198 3.99 20.30 -4.52
N ILE A 199 3.54 19.50 -5.50
CA ILE A 199 4.42 18.51 -6.16
C ILE A 199 5.56 19.24 -6.89
N PRO A 200 6.84 18.93 -6.62
CA PRO A 200 7.97 19.59 -7.29
C PRO A 200 7.95 19.36 -8.82
N ILE A 201 8.20 20.40 -9.57
CA ILE A 201 8.36 20.32 -11.02
C ILE A 201 9.87 20.12 -11.33
N PRO A 202 10.26 19.08 -12.09
CA PRO A 202 11.68 18.82 -12.38
C PRO A 202 12.41 19.95 -13.09
N ASP A 203 11.68 20.84 -13.79
CA ASP A 203 12.25 22.00 -14.45
C ASP A 203 12.38 23.18 -13.46
N PRO A 204 13.64 23.66 -13.18
CA PRO A 204 13.86 24.75 -12.24
C PRO A 204 13.25 26.09 -12.65
N GLN A 205 13.01 26.33 -13.96
CA GLN A 205 12.39 27.57 -14.43
C GLN A 205 10.88 27.56 -14.23
N LEU A 206 10.25 26.40 -14.44
CA LEU A 206 8.84 26.20 -14.19
C LEU A 206 8.56 26.20 -12.69
N GLU A 207 9.41 25.56 -11.90
CA GLU A 207 9.27 25.51 -10.43
C GLU A 207 9.32 26.92 -9.80
N LYS A 208 10.18 27.83 -10.28
CA LYS A 208 10.26 29.22 -9.80
C LYS A 208 8.98 30.03 -10.01
N ASN A 209 8.24 29.72 -11.07
CA ASN A 209 7.02 30.44 -11.45
C ASN A 209 5.74 29.73 -10.98
N LYS A 210 5.90 28.64 -10.25
CA LYS A 210 4.80 27.83 -9.74
C LYS A 210 4.01 28.57 -8.68
N VAL A 211 2.69 28.60 -8.83
CA VAL A 211 1.77 29.13 -7.81
C VAL A 211 1.42 28.01 -6.86
N LEU A 212 1.78 28.20 -5.58
CA LEU A 212 1.39 27.28 -4.51
C LEU A 212 0.02 27.70 -3.98
N TYR A 213 -0.89 26.74 -3.92
CA TYR A 213 -2.18 26.92 -3.27
C TYR A 213 -2.08 26.42 -1.83
N THR A 214 -2.56 27.24 -0.89
CA THR A 214 -2.65 26.86 0.51
C THR A 214 -4.10 26.69 0.88
N TYR A 215 -4.46 25.50 1.38
CA TYR A 215 -5.81 25.23 1.85
C TYR A 215 -6.01 25.88 3.24
N ASP A 216 -7.01 26.72 3.37
CA ASP A 216 -7.47 27.28 4.63
C ASP A 216 -8.79 26.59 5.03
N PRO A 217 -8.79 25.72 6.04
CA PRO A 217 -10.01 25.01 6.46
C PRO A 217 -11.07 25.95 7.07
N SER A 218 -10.73 27.19 7.39
CA SER A 218 -11.69 28.17 7.96
C SER A 218 -12.71 28.68 6.92
N ILE A 219 -12.46 28.43 5.63
CA ILE A 219 -13.41 28.78 4.55
C ILE A 219 -14.63 27.86 4.52
N HIS A 220 -14.58 26.70 5.19
CA HIS A 220 -15.66 25.74 5.27
C HIS A 220 -16.21 25.67 6.69
N ASP A 221 -17.43 26.13 6.88
CA ASP A 221 -18.13 26.00 8.17
C ASP A 221 -19.07 24.78 8.15
N TYR A 222 -18.48 23.62 8.34
CA TYR A 222 -19.23 22.35 8.40
C TYR A 222 -20.10 22.20 9.65
N SER A 223 -20.12 23.17 10.57
CA SER A 223 -21.06 23.20 11.67
C SER A 223 -22.45 23.65 11.24
N VAL A 224 -22.54 24.45 10.17
CA VAL A 224 -23.78 24.97 9.58
C VAL A 224 -24.23 24.09 8.42
N ASP A 225 -23.33 23.90 7.46
CA ASP A 225 -23.59 23.11 6.25
C ASP A 225 -22.80 21.79 6.33
N LYS A 226 -23.52 20.70 6.65
CA LYS A 226 -22.89 19.38 6.73
C LYS A 226 -22.48 18.92 5.34
N PRO A 227 -21.20 18.63 5.11
CA PRO A 227 -20.74 18.16 3.82
C PRO A 227 -21.25 16.74 3.57
N GLU A 228 -21.56 16.45 2.32
CA GLU A 228 -21.91 15.14 1.84
C GLU A 228 -20.88 14.67 0.78
N PHE A 229 -20.86 13.37 0.51
CA PHE A 229 -20.02 12.82 -0.53
C PHE A 229 -20.79 12.86 -1.84
N VAL A 230 -20.43 13.80 -2.72
CA VAL A 230 -21.14 14.08 -3.98
C VAL A 230 -20.47 13.35 -5.12
N ASP A 231 -21.23 12.58 -5.88
CA ASP A 231 -20.78 12.00 -7.15
C ASP A 231 -20.99 13.04 -8.27
N ILE A 232 -19.89 13.47 -8.90
CA ILE A 232 -19.89 14.43 -10.01
C ILE A 232 -19.80 13.77 -11.39
N GLY A 233 -19.87 12.44 -11.43
CA GLY A 233 -19.64 11.62 -12.62
C GLY A 233 -18.16 11.25 -12.80
N HIS A 234 -17.86 10.44 -13.82
CA HIS A 234 -16.51 9.98 -14.14
C HIS A 234 -15.78 9.27 -12.99
N ASN A 235 -16.49 8.54 -12.13
CA ASN A 235 -15.94 7.94 -10.91
C ASN A 235 -15.30 8.94 -9.95
N HIS A 236 -15.69 10.21 -10.01
CA HIS A 236 -15.13 11.28 -9.22
C HIS A 236 -16.12 11.71 -8.13
N PHE A 237 -15.68 11.59 -6.89
CA PHE A 237 -16.45 11.89 -5.70
C PHE A 237 -15.72 12.94 -4.88
N VAL A 238 -16.43 13.95 -4.41
CA VAL A 238 -15.89 15.01 -3.58
C VAL A 238 -16.73 15.22 -2.33
N TYR A 239 -16.07 15.47 -1.20
CA TYR A 239 -16.71 15.78 0.07
C TYR A 239 -16.89 17.29 0.17
N GLY A 240 -18.13 17.75 0.08
CA GLY A 240 -18.47 19.17 0.04
C GLY A 240 -19.98 19.39 0.06
N ASN A 241 -20.38 20.64 0.00
CA ASN A 241 -21.77 21.13 -0.03
C ASN A 241 -21.92 22.13 -1.18
#